data_0107bef1f2e0b8e52ac8b3b6943362fb
#
_entry.id   0107bef1f2e0b8e52ac8b3b6943362fb
#
_cell.length_a   1.000
_cell.length_b   1.000
_cell.length_c   1.000
_cell.angle_alpha   90.00
_cell.angle_beta   90.00
_cell.angle_gamma   90.00
#
_symmetry.space_group_name_H-M   'P 1'
#
loop_
_entity.id
_entity.type
_entity.pdbx_description
1 polymer ?
#
loop_
_entity_poly.entity_id
_entity_poly.type
_entity_poly.pdbx_seq_one_letter_code
_entity_poly.pdbx_strand_id
1 'polypeptide(L)'
;MLALAAALIGASTLAVTAASAKQEKTINIAYFAPLANSYVQGELAGIAAVLKTNPNVKLTKVDTGFDATKQYNSVQDAITQKKFQGFIVLPLDSVGLVPAVNQAIKAGIKVVNADTPLGLRQDTVLPQVPGETGTVFDPWTLRGVWGAQLVIKACQGLSPCKVGWMSSVAALPAEKAYHDTVMKMLAKHSNIQVVAEVDGAAYTVQGGQKISQDLLTAHPDLNVLVAVGDQPAAGAVLSIDGAGLTGKVRLIGGCPSRISKPLIKSGKEWGSWACFPADEGALALQFLLNGIDGKLKKPVGASATVVALRKRKLSPLITKDNIDKYPMQYSGS
;
A
#
# COMPACT_ATOMS: atom_id res chain seq x y z
N MET A 1 -30.55 86.99 -30.50
CA MET A 1 -29.49 86.17 -31.07
C MET A 1 -29.20 85.06 -30.05
N LEU A 2 -29.75 83.85 -30.29
CA LEU A 2 -29.54 82.69 -29.43
C LEU A 2 -28.32 81.91 -29.93
N ALA A 3 -27.39 81.56 -29.03
CA ALA A 3 -26.29 80.68 -29.30
C ALA A 3 -26.63 79.32 -28.72
N LEU A 4 -26.70 78.28 -29.56
CA LEU A 4 -26.82 76.86 -29.16
C LEU A 4 -25.45 76.32 -28.76
N ALA A 5 -25.35 75.77 -27.53
CA ALA A 5 -24.21 74.98 -27.09
C ALA A 5 -24.53 73.51 -27.33
N ALA A 6 -23.77 72.83 -28.20
CA ALA A 6 -23.87 71.41 -28.41
C ALA A 6 -22.94 70.65 -27.39
N ALA A 7 -23.55 69.83 -26.54
CA ALA A 7 -22.83 68.97 -25.64
C ALA A 7 -22.51 67.66 -26.37
N LEU A 8 -21.21 67.34 -26.53
CA LEU A 8 -20.67 66.04 -26.98
C LEU A 8 -20.61 65.06 -25.80
N ILE A 9 -21.46 64.04 -25.84
CA ILE A 9 -21.42 62.91 -24.90
C ILE A 9 -20.44 61.87 -25.49
N GLY A 10 -19.25 61.81 -24.90
CA GLY A 10 -18.25 60.76 -25.22
C GLY A 10 -18.67 59.46 -24.60
N ALA A 11 -19.08 58.50 -25.41
CA ALA A 11 -19.32 57.11 -24.97
C ALA A 11 -17.97 56.35 -24.82
N SER A 12 -17.49 56.17 -23.58
CA SER A 12 -16.34 55.34 -23.29
C SER A 12 -16.77 53.88 -23.31
N THR A 13 -16.47 53.16 -24.38
CA THR A 13 -16.63 51.71 -24.45
C THR A 13 -15.53 51.02 -23.61
N LEU A 14 -15.91 50.53 -22.44
CA LEU A 14 -15.08 49.60 -21.64
C LEU A 14 -15.00 48.27 -22.38
N ALA A 15 -13.90 48.04 -23.06
CA ALA A 15 -13.58 46.71 -23.60
C ALA A 15 -13.27 45.74 -22.42
N VAL A 16 -14.25 44.94 -22.04
CA VAL A 16 -14.05 43.81 -21.12
C VAL A 16 -13.29 42.75 -21.90
N THR A 17 -11.99 42.69 -21.72
CA THR A 17 -11.17 41.55 -22.18
C THR A 17 -11.55 40.34 -21.34
N ALA A 18 -12.43 39.48 -21.84
CA ALA A 18 -12.68 38.17 -21.31
C ALA A 18 -11.38 37.36 -21.45
N ALA A 19 -10.64 37.24 -20.36
CA ALA A 19 -9.54 36.30 -20.29
C ALA A 19 -10.11 34.89 -20.52
N SER A 20 -9.90 34.36 -21.74
CA SER A 20 -10.26 32.97 -22.07
C SER A 20 -9.46 32.05 -21.14
N ALA A 21 -10.05 31.59 -20.08
CA ALA A 21 -9.49 30.58 -19.23
C ALA A 21 -9.22 29.34 -20.14
N LYS A 22 -7.95 29.07 -20.41
CA LYS A 22 -7.53 27.89 -21.19
C LYS A 22 -8.09 26.67 -20.48
N GLN A 23 -9.12 26.06 -21.04
CA GLN A 23 -9.75 24.88 -20.48
C GLN A 23 -8.67 23.78 -20.40
N GLU A 24 -8.24 23.44 -19.20
CA GLU A 24 -7.23 22.41 -19.01
C GLU A 24 -7.74 21.09 -19.58
N LYS A 25 -6.89 20.42 -20.38
CA LYS A 25 -7.22 19.15 -21.00
C LYS A 25 -7.51 18.09 -19.91
N THR A 26 -8.64 17.42 -20.02
CA THR A 26 -8.98 16.32 -19.12
C THR A 26 -7.94 15.20 -19.20
N ILE A 27 -7.45 14.74 -18.07
CA ILE A 27 -6.53 13.63 -17.92
C ILE A 27 -7.32 12.45 -17.34
N ASN A 28 -7.46 11.36 -18.11
CA ASN A 28 -8.14 10.16 -17.66
C ASN A 28 -7.10 9.14 -17.17
N ILE A 29 -7.29 8.63 -15.96
CA ILE A 29 -6.43 7.66 -15.31
C ILE A 29 -7.25 6.43 -14.96
N ALA A 30 -6.72 5.23 -15.21
CA ALA A 30 -7.25 3.98 -14.67
C ALA A 30 -6.40 3.53 -13.46
N TYR A 31 -7.09 3.09 -12.42
CA TYR A 31 -6.50 2.51 -11.22
C TYR A 31 -6.94 1.06 -11.12
N PHE A 32 -5.99 0.13 -11.26
CA PHE A 32 -6.23 -1.31 -11.24
C PHE A 32 -5.83 -1.88 -9.89
N ALA A 33 -6.83 -2.25 -9.09
CA ALA A 33 -6.62 -2.90 -7.80
C ALA A 33 -6.91 -4.41 -7.89
N PRO A 34 -6.16 -5.25 -7.17
CA PRO A 34 -6.48 -6.68 -7.10
C PRO A 34 -7.78 -6.94 -6.34
N LEU A 35 -8.10 -6.13 -5.34
CA LEU A 35 -9.24 -6.30 -4.46
C LEU A 35 -9.70 -4.95 -3.90
N ALA A 36 -10.99 -4.74 -3.76
CA ALA A 36 -11.58 -3.55 -3.13
C ALA A 36 -11.61 -3.67 -1.60
N ASN A 37 -10.46 -3.90 -0.97
CA ASN A 37 -10.32 -3.99 0.48
C ASN A 37 -10.05 -2.62 1.13
N SER A 38 -9.97 -2.59 2.44
CA SER A 38 -9.74 -1.36 3.21
C SER A 38 -8.36 -0.74 2.98
N TYR A 39 -7.32 -1.53 2.66
CA TYR A 39 -6.00 -1.01 2.29
C TYR A 39 -6.09 -0.18 1.01
N VAL A 40 -6.70 -0.74 -0.04
CA VAL A 40 -6.96 -0.07 -1.32
C VAL A 40 -7.83 1.19 -1.12
N GLN A 41 -8.80 1.15 -0.19
CA GLN A 41 -9.57 2.36 0.17
C GLN A 41 -8.66 3.44 0.81
N GLY A 42 -7.65 3.03 1.58
CA GLY A 42 -6.61 3.94 2.09
C GLY A 42 -5.83 4.61 0.97
N GLU A 43 -5.35 3.86 -0.02
CA GLU A 43 -4.68 4.43 -1.20
C GLU A 43 -5.58 5.39 -1.98
N LEU A 44 -6.83 4.98 -2.22
CA LEU A 44 -7.82 5.82 -2.89
C LEU A 44 -8.11 7.11 -2.12
N ALA A 45 -8.06 7.10 -0.79
CA ALA A 45 -8.18 8.33 0.01
C ALA A 45 -7.00 9.29 -0.23
N GLY A 46 -5.78 8.75 -0.35
CA GLY A 46 -4.60 9.53 -0.73
C GLY A 46 -4.70 10.09 -2.15
N ILE A 47 -5.11 9.27 -3.11
CA ILE A 47 -5.38 9.70 -4.48
C ILE A 47 -6.43 10.82 -4.50
N ALA A 48 -7.54 10.65 -3.76
CA ALA A 48 -8.60 11.65 -3.68
C ALA A 48 -8.11 13.00 -3.11
N ALA A 49 -7.15 12.97 -2.18
CA ALA A 49 -6.54 14.21 -1.68
C ALA A 49 -5.76 14.96 -2.77
N VAL A 50 -5.05 14.25 -3.65
CA VAL A 50 -4.34 14.85 -4.79
C VAL A 50 -5.33 15.35 -5.86
N LEU A 51 -6.41 14.61 -6.12
CA LEU A 51 -7.44 15.01 -7.09
C LEU A 51 -8.13 16.32 -6.73
N LYS A 52 -8.24 16.67 -5.44
CA LYS A 52 -8.83 17.96 -5.01
C LYS A 52 -8.10 19.16 -5.59
N THR A 53 -6.80 19.05 -5.81
CA THR A 53 -5.96 20.11 -6.40
C THR A 53 -5.70 19.92 -7.90
N ASN A 54 -6.30 18.89 -8.51
CA ASN A 54 -6.18 18.55 -9.93
C ASN A 54 -7.57 18.23 -10.51
N PRO A 55 -8.49 19.22 -10.61
CA PRO A 55 -9.91 18.99 -10.97
C PRO A 55 -10.11 18.48 -12.40
N ASN A 56 -9.13 18.65 -13.27
CA ASN A 56 -9.10 18.14 -14.64
C ASN A 56 -8.73 16.65 -14.73
N VAL A 57 -8.33 16.00 -13.62
CA VAL A 57 -7.99 14.57 -13.58
C VAL A 57 -9.22 13.73 -13.23
N LYS A 58 -9.52 12.72 -14.06
CA LYS A 58 -10.61 11.75 -13.86
C LYS A 58 -10.05 10.37 -13.57
N LEU A 59 -10.47 9.75 -12.47
CA LEU A 59 -10.06 8.42 -12.05
C LEU A 59 -11.16 7.39 -12.35
N THR A 60 -10.81 6.34 -13.09
CA THR A 60 -11.61 5.12 -13.25
C THR A 60 -11.00 4.01 -12.39
N LYS A 61 -11.79 3.47 -11.47
CA LYS A 61 -11.37 2.35 -10.60
C LYS A 61 -11.75 1.04 -11.26
N VAL A 62 -10.85 0.06 -11.24
CA VAL A 62 -11.05 -1.29 -11.77
C VAL A 62 -10.69 -2.28 -10.67
N ASP A 63 -11.70 -2.98 -10.16
CA ASP A 63 -11.54 -4.08 -9.21
C ASP A 63 -11.50 -5.40 -9.98
N THR A 64 -10.45 -6.17 -9.77
CA THR A 64 -10.23 -7.43 -10.50
C THR A 64 -10.59 -8.67 -9.69
N GLY A 65 -11.09 -8.52 -8.45
CA GLY A 65 -11.65 -9.61 -7.65
C GLY A 65 -10.62 -10.67 -7.27
N PHE A 66 -9.35 -10.27 -7.05
CA PHE A 66 -8.22 -11.14 -6.73
C PHE A 66 -7.93 -12.20 -7.83
N ASP A 67 -8.19 -11.84 -9.09
CA ASP A 67 -7.96 -12.67 -10.27
C ASP A 67 -6.91 -12.02 -11.19
N ALA A 68 -5.74 -12.65 -11.31
CA ALA A 68 -4.62 -12.16 -12.11
C ALA A 68 -4.95 -12.13 -13.62
N THR A 69 -5.71 -13.10 -14.12
CA THR A 69 -6.15 -13.16 -15.53
C THR A 69 -7.12 -12.02 -15.82
N LYS A 70 -8.07 -11.78 -14.92
CA LYS A 70 -9.00 -10.65 -15.04
C LYS A 70 -8.25 -9.31 -14.97
N GLN A 71 -7.22 -9.19 -14.10
CA GLN A 71 -6.41 -7.98 -14.04
C GLN A 71 -5.69 -7.75 -15.38
N TYR A 72 -5.05 -8.77 -15.92
CA TYR A 72 -4.38 -8.71 -17.23
C TYR A 72 -5.36 -8.25 -18.34
N ASN A 73 -6.50 -8.89 -18.45
CA ASN A 73 -7.52 -8.58 -19.46
C ASN A 73 -8.05 -7.15 -19.28
N SER A 74 -8.30 -6.71 -18.04
CA SER A 74 -8.78 -5.35 -17.76
C SER A 74 -7.78 -4.26 -18.19
N VAL A 75 -6.47 -4.52 -18.06
CA VAL A 75 -5.42 -3.62 -18.59
C VAL A 75 -5.48 -3.58 -20.12
N GLN A 76 -5.62 -4.73 -20.79
CA GLN A 76 -5.77 -4.82 -22.24
C GLN A 76 -6.99 -4.05 -22.75
N ASP A 77 -8.13 -4.23 -22.09
CA ASP A 77 -9.38 -3.53 -22.43
C ASP A 77 -9.23 -2.00 -22.28
N ALA A 78 -8.53 -1.56 -21.22
CA ALA A 78 -8.27 -0.14 -21.02
C ALA A 78 -7.35 0.46 -22.10
N ILE A 79 -6.37 -0.30 -22.61
CA ILE A 79 -5.52 0.13 -23.74
C ILE A 79 -6.37 0.34 -24.99
N THR A 80 -7.27 -0.63 -25.30
CA THR A 80 -8.11 -0.59 -26.51
C THR A 80 -9.09 0.59 -26.52
N GLN A 81 -9.51 1.06 -25.34
CA GLN A 81 -10.41 2.22 -25.21
C GLN A 81 -9.75 3.55 -25.65
N LYS A 82 -8.42 3.64 -25.74
CA LYS A 82 -7.65 4.81 -26.19
C LYS A 82 -8.00 6.14 -25.48
N LYS A 83 -8.59 6.08 -24.29
CA LYS A 83 -9.04 7.26 -23.53
C LYS A 83 -8.13 7.64 -22.37
N PHE A 84 -7.27 6.71 -21.90
CA PHE A 84 -6.44 6.91 -20.72
C PHE A 84 -5.06 7.47 -21.07
N GLN A 85 -4.57 8.42 -20.28
CA GLN A 85 -3.23 8.97 -20.34
C GLN A 85 -2.29 8.29 -19.33
N GLY A 86 -2.85 7.66 -18.30
CA GLY A 86 -2.07 7.02 -17.27
C GLY A 86 -2.77 5.86 -16.57
N PHE A 87 -1.97 4.92 -16.10
CA PHE A 87 -2.38 3.79 -15.26
C PHE A 87 -1.64 3.81 -13.93
N ILE A 88 -2.39 3.58 -12.84
CA ILE A 88 -1.84 3.15 -11.56
C ILE A 88 -2.21 1.68 -11.41
N VAL A 89 -1.24 0.82 -11.17
CA VAL A 89 -1.44 -0.63 -11.14
C VAL A 89 -0.92 -1.19 -9.83
N LEU A 90 -1.74 -1.96 -9.13
CA LEU A 90 -1.33 -2.80 -8.00
C LEU A 90 -1.28 -4.25 -8.51
N PRO A 91 -0.11 -4.74 -8.97
CA PRO A 91 -0.06 -6.05 -9.61
C PRO A 91 -0.32 -7.18 -8.60
N LEU A 92 -1.27 -8.06 -8.92
CA LEU A 92 -1.46 -9.32 -8.21
C LEU A 92 -0.38 -10.33 -8.63
N ASP A 93 -0.12 -10.43 -9.94
CA ASP A 93 1.01 -11.17 -10.48
C ASP A 93 2.07 -10.19 -11.01
N SER A 94 3.15 -10.04 -10.24
CA SER A 94 4.26 -9.12 -10.54
C SER A 94 4.91 -9.37 -11.91
N VAL A 95 4.91 -10.60 -12.41
CA VAL A 95 5.57 -11.01 -13.65
C VAL A 95 4.58 -11.17 -14.79
N GLY A 96 3.47 -11.85 -14.53
CA GLY A 96 2.44 -12.14 -15.53
C GLY A 96 1.77 -10.88 -16.09
N LEU A 97 1.75 -9.78 -15.32
CA LEU A 97 1.17 -8.52 -15.78
C LEU A 97 2.13 -7.68 -16.67
N VAL A 98 3.44 -7.97 -16.66
CA VAL A 98 4.45 -7.20 -17.42
C VAL A 98 4.15 -7.10 -18.92
N PRO A 99 3.70 -8.16 -19.64
CA PRO A 99 3.38 -8.02 -21.07
C PRO A 99 2.26 -7.00 -21.34
N ALA A 100 1.21 -6.95 -20.51
CA ALA A 100 0.13 -5.96 -20.67
C ALA A 100 0.63 -4.53 -20.39
N VAL A 101 1.46 -4.37 -19.36
CA VAL A 101 2.08 -3.06 -19.05
C VAL A 101 3.00 -2.59 -20.17
N ASN A 102 3.80 -3.47 -20.76
CA ASN A 102 4.62 -3.13 -21.92
C ASN A 102 3.77 -2.65 -23.12
N GLN A 103 2.59 -3.22 -23.33
CA GLN A 103 1.66 -2.76 -24.37
C GLN A 103 1.10 -1.37 -24.03
N ALA A 104 0.73 -1.12 -22.78
CA ALA A 104 0.31 0.20 -22.34
C ALA A 104 1.38 1.28 -22.58
N ILE A 105 2.63 0.98 -22.22
CA ILE A 105 3.77 1.88 -22.43
C ILE A 105 3.98 2.14 -23.93
N LYS A 106 3.96 1.09 -24.77
CA LYS A 106 4.05 1.22 -26.23
C LYS A 106 2.91 2.06 -26.83
N ALA A 107 1.73 2.02 -26.24
CA ALA A 107 0.59 2.86 -26.62
C ALA A 107 0.71 4.31 -26.10
N GLY A 108 1.80 4.69 -25.44
CA GLY A 108 2.06 6.03 -24.91
C GLY A 108 1.44 6.31 -23.55
N ILE A 109 0.82 5.31 -22.90
CA ILE A 109 0.22 5.44 -21.57
C ILE A 109 1.34 5.44 -20.52
N LYS A 110 1.31 6.42 -19.61
CA LYS A 110 2.23 6.46 -18.48
C LYS A 110 1.77 5.45 -17.42
N VAL A 111 2.71 4.68 -16.87
CA VAL A 111 2.39 3.62 -15.88
C VAL A 111 3.20 3.84 -14.62
N VAL A 112 2.50 3.82 -13.48
CA VAL A 112 3.08 3.76 -12.13
C VAL A 112 2.50 2.54 -11.44
N ASN A 113 3.35 1.67 -10.88
CA ASN A 113 2.86 0.62 -9.99
C ASN A 113 2.91 1.07 -8.52
N ALA A 114 2.00 0.52 -7.71
CA ALA A 114 1.91 0.74 -6.28
C ALA A 114 1.78 -0.60 -5.52
N ASP A 115 2.06 -0.60 -4.23
CA ASP A 115 2.02 -1.72 -3.27
C ASP A 115 2.94 -2.91 -3.62
N THR A 116 2.93 -3.38 -4.85
CA THR A 116 3.71 -4.52 -5.31
C THR A 116 4.48 -4.16 -6.59
N PRO A 117 5.75 -4.56 -6.76
CA PRO A 117 6.51 -4.21 -7.96
C PRO A 117 6.04 -4.97 -9.20
N LEU A 118 6.25 -4.37 -10.37
CA LEU A 118 6.24 -5.10 -11.66
C LEU A 118 7.63 -5.69 -11.89
N GLY A 119 7.72 -7.02 -11.98
CA GLY A 119 8.98 -7.74 -12.15
C GLY A 119 9.36 -8.61 -10.95
N LEU A 120 10.53 -9.27 -11.05
CA LEU A 120 10.93 -10.32 -10.09
C LEU A 120 11.48 -9.79 -8.76
N ARG A 121 12.06 -8.59 -8.77
CA ARG A 121 12.79 -8.08 -7.61
C ARG A 121 11.84 -7.44 -6.60
N GLN A 122 11.85 -7.98 -5.38
CA GLN A 122 11.09 -7.50 -4.24
C GLN A 122 11.93 -6.64 -3.26
N ASP A 123 13.17 -6.33 -3.65
CA ASP A 123 14.20 -5.66 -2.82
C ASP A 123 14.53 -4.23 -3.27
N THR A 124 13.89 -3.70 -4.30
CA THR A 124 14.17 -2.39 -4.87
C THR A 124 12.90 -1.63 -5.23
N VAL A 125 12.91 -0.33 -4.96
CA VAL A 125 11.85 0.58 -5.42
C VAL A 125 12.06 1.07 -6.86
N LEU A 126 13.14 0.69 -7.53
CA LEU A 126 13.39 1.14 -8.90
C LEU A 126 12.48 0.38 -9.87
N PRO A 127 11.91 1.08 -10.86
CA PRO A 127 11.17 0.45 -11.95
C PRO A 127 11.96 -0.65 -12.63
N GLN A 128 11.31 -1.78 -12.90
CA GLN A 128 11.92 -2.96 -13.51
C GLN A 128 11.45 -3.17 -14.95
N VAL A 129 10.37 -2.50 -15.35
CA VAL A 129 9.83 -2.55 -16.71
C VAL A 129 10.33 -1.34 -17.50
N PRO A 130 11.04 -1.53 -18.63
CA PRO A 130 11.53 -0.43 -19.45
C PRO A 130 10.39 0.51 -19.89
N GLY A 131 10.54 1.80 -19.64
CA GLY A 131 9.53 2.81 -19.96
C GLY A 131 8.46 3.03 -18.88
N GLU A 132 8.46 2.25 -17.81
CA GLU A 132 7.64 2.52 -16.63
C GLU A 132 7.97 3.90 -16.05
N THR A 133 6.95 4.67 -15.69
CA THR A 133 7.10 6.06 -15.21
C THR A 133 7.64 6.10 -13.79
N GLY A 134 7.17 5.19 -12.95
CA GLY A 134 7.61 5.11 -11.56
C GLY A 134 7.00 3.96 -10.79
N THR A 135 7.55 3.76 -9.59
CA THR A 135 7.10 2.76 -8.63
C THR A 135 6.93 3.38 -7.26
N VAL A 136 5.86 3.01 -6.56
CA VAL A 136 5.63 3.43 -5.17
C VAL A 136 5.19 2.22 -4.36
N PHE A 137 6.12 1.64 -3.62
CA PHE A 137 5.82 0.53 -2.70
C PHE A 137 6.94 0.38 -1.67
N ASP A 138 6.67 -0.35 -0.60
CA ASP A 138 7.69 -0.73 0.37
C ASP A 138 8.29 -2.08 -0.04
N PRO A 139 9.60 -2.16 -0.35
CA PRO A 139 10.22 -3.45 -0.68
C PRO A 139 9.85 -4.51 0.35
N TRP A 140 9.31 -5.63 -0.13
CA TRP A 140 8.85 -6.70 0.77
C TRP A 140 10.00 -7.29 1.61
N THR A 141 11.22 -7.26 1.09
CA THR A 141 12.42 -7.56 1.87
C THR A 141 12.64 -6.55 3.00
N LEU A 142 12.33 -5.26 2.80
CA LEU A 142 12.42 -4.24 3.85
C LEU A 142 11.36 -4.46 4.93
N ARG A 143 10.11 -4.75 4.53
CA ARG A 143 9.05 -5.18 5.47
C ARG A 143 9.49 -6.41 6.25
N GLY A 144 10.18 -7.37 5.60
CA GLY A 144 10.78 -8.56 6.22
C GLY A 144 11.82 -8.21 7.28
N VAL A 145 12.69 -7.23 7.02
CA VAL A 145 13.65 -6.73 8.02
C VAL A 145 12.92 -6.18 9.26
N TRP A 146 11.87 -5.38 9.07
CA TRP A 146 11.09 -4.84 10.19
C TRP A 146 10.34 -5.93 10.97
N GLY A 147 9.74 -6.89 10.27
CA GLY A 147 9.08 -8.05 10.88
C GLY A 147 10.05 -8.88 11.72
N ALA A 148 11.22 -9.20 11.17
CA ALA A 148 12.27 -9.94 11.89
C ALA A 148 12.74 -9.19 13.15
N GLN A 149 12.95 -7.87 13.06
CA GLN A 149 13.34 -7.05 14.20
C GLN A 149 12.29 -7.08 15.32
N LEU A 150 10.99 -7.10 14.97
CA LEU A 150 9.92 -7.24 15.94
C LEU A 150 9.96 -8.61 16.62
N VAL A 151 10.13 -9.70 15.86
CA VAL A 151 10.24 -11.07 16.40
C VAL A 151 11.45 -11.19 17.31
N ILE A 152 12.62 -10.73 16.86
CA ILE A 152 13.86 -10.76 17.67
C ILE A 152 13.66 -10.01 18.98
N LYS A 153 13.04 -8.83 18.93
CA LYS A 153 12.73 -8.03 20.12
C LYS A 153 11.70 -8.74 21.01
N ALA A 154 10.69 -9.38 20.41
CA ALA A 154 9.70 -10.16 21.14
C ALA A 154 10.32 -11.40 21.82
N CYS A 155 11.41 -11.97 21.27
CA CYS A 155 12.11 -13.13 21.82
C CYS A 155 13.18 -12.77 22.86
N GLN A 156 13.41 -11.49 23.16
CA GLN A 156 14.41 -11.10 24.17
C GLN A 156 14.10 -11.72 25.54
N GLY A 157 15.12 -12.35 26.13
CA GLY A 157 15.01 -13.01 27.44
C GLY A 157 14.35 -14.39 27.42
N LEU A 158 13.97 -14.92 26.26
CA LEU A 158 13.41 -16.27 26.09
C LEU A 158 14.44 -17.21 25.45
N SER A 159 14.58 -18.44 26.00
CA SER A 159 15.45 -19.49 25.45
C SER A 159 14.93 -20.87 25.84
N PRO A 160 14.33 -21.66 24.91
CA PRO A 160 14.01 -21.27 23.54
C PRO A 160 12.88 -20.26 23.46
N CYS A 161 12.87 -19.48 22.37
CA CYS A 161 11.71 -18.69 21.96
C CYS A 161 11.03 -19.39 20.78
N LYS A 162 9.86 -19.97 21.03
CA LYS A 162 9.09 -20.72 20.04
C LYS A 162 8.18 -19.76 19.24
N VAL A 163 8.37 -19.76 17.93
CA VAL A 163 7.66 -18.87 16.99
C VAL A 163 6.76 -19.69 16.07
N GLY A 164 5.48 -19.34 16.01
CA GLY A 164 4.55 -19.77 14.97
C GLY A 164 4.45 -18.73 13.87
N TRP A 165 4.38 -19.18 12.63
CA TRP A 165 4.23 -18.33 11.44
C TRP A 165 2.91 -18.60 10.73
N MET A 166 2.18 -17.54 10.41
CA MET A 166 0.91 -17.60 9.69
C MET A 166 0.99 -16.69 8.45
N SER A 167 1.07 -17.32 7.26
CA SER A 167 0.98 -16.63 5.98
C SER A 167 -0.47 -16.39 5.58
N SER A 168 -0.68 -15.34 4.81
CA SER A 168 -1.99 -15.08 4.19
C SER A 168 -2.13 -15.78 2.85
N VAL A 169 -1.16 -15.61 1.94
CA VAL A 169 -1.07 -16.29 0.64
C VAL A 169 0.41 -16.51 0.33
N ALA A 170 1.01 -17.58 0.83
CA ALA A 170 2.46 -17.85 0.73
C ALA A 170 2.97 -17.97 -0.72
N ALA A 171 2.09 -18.28 -1.68
CA ALA A 171 2.41 -18.37 -3.10
C ALA A 171 2.74 -17.02 -3.74
N LEU A 172 2.35 -15.88 -3.14
CA LEU A 172 2.64 -14.55 -3.68
C LEU A 172 4.13 -14.24 -3.55
N PRO A 173 4.78 -13.78 -4.63
CA PRO A 173 6.21 -13.41 -4.60
C PRO A 173 6.55 -12.39 -3.50
N ALA A 174 5.63 -11.51 -3.20
CA ALA A 174 5.71 -10.52 -2.15
C ALA A 174 5.81 -11.15 -0.76
N GLU A 175 4.87 -12.04 -0.40
CA GLU A 175 4.91 -12.76 0.88
C GLU A 175 6.12 -13.65 1.00
N LYS A 176 6.49 -14.34 -0.08
CA LYS A 176 7.72 -15.17 -0.09
C LYS A 176 8.96 -14.34 0.21
N ALA A 177 9.11 -13.16 -0.38
CA ALA A 177 10.24 -12.27 -0.12
C ALA A 177 10.25 -11.76 1.33
N TYR A 178 9.08 -11.47 1.90
CA TYR A 178 8.92 -11.12 3.31
C TYR A 178 9.37 -12.28 4.21
N HIS A 179 8.78 -13.46 4.00
CA HIS A 179 9.06 -14.69 4.74
C HIS A 179 10.56 -15.03 4.72
N ASP A 180 11.14 -15.18 3.51
CA ASP A 180 12.54 -15.58 3.35
C ASP A 180 13.50 -14.61 4.05
N THR A 181 13.18 -13.31 4.02
CA THR A 181 13.96 -12.29 4.72
C THR A 181 13.87 -12.47 6.24
N VAL A 182 12.65 -12.69 6.76
CA VAL A 182 12.46 -12.94 8.20
C VAL A 182 13.23 -14.18 8.62
N MET A 183 13.02 -15.32 7.94
CA MET A 183 13.67 -16.59 8.29
C MET A 183 15.19 -16.49 8.25
N LYS A 184 15.74 -15.83 7.22
CA LYS A 184 17.20 -15.59 7.12
C LYS A 184 17.75 -14.77 8.28
N MET A 185 16.97 -13.83 8.81
CA MET A 185 17.38 -13.03 9.96
C MET A 185 17.25 -13.80 11.26
N LEU A 186 16.14 -14.52 11.47
CA LEU A 186 15.91 -15.31 12.68
C LEU A 186 16.92 -16.46 12.83
N ALA A 187 17.37 -17.07 11.74
CA ALA A 187 18.38 -18.13 11.74
C ALA A 187 19.73 -17.71 12.37
N LYS A 188 19.97 -16.41 12.54
CA LYS A 188 21.17 -15.89 13.23
C LYS A 188 21.04 -15.87 14.76
N HIS A 189 19.88 -16.23 15.31
CA HIS A 189 19.56 -16.18 16.72
C HIS A 189 19.25 -17.58 17.23
N SER A 190 20.22 -18.24 17.86
CA SER A 190 20.14 -19.65 18.32
C SER A 190 19.03 -19.92 19.33
N ASN A 191 18.56 -18.90 20.03
CA ASN A 191 17.43 -19.01 20.96
C ASN A 191 16.07 -18.97 20.29
N ILE A 192 15.97 -18.62 18.99
CA ILE A 192 14.69 -18.50 18.26
C ILE A 192 14.46 -19.77 17.44
N GLN A 193 13.31 -20.40 17.63
CA GLN A 193 12.89 -21.60 16.91
C GLN A 193 11.55 -21.36 16.24
N VAL A 194 11.51 -21.37 14.91
CA VAL A 194 10.26 -21.41 14.15
C VAL A 194 9.77 -22.87 14.19
N VAL A 195 8.72 -23.11 14.95
CA VAL A 195 8.21 -24.46 15.24
C VAL A 195 7.04 -24.88 14.36
N ALA A 196 6.37 -23.91 13.73
CA ALA A 196 5.26 -24.16 12.82
C ALA A 196 5.11 -23.02 11.82
N GLU A 197 4.77 -23.38 10.59
CA GLU A 197 4.45 -22.46 9.50
C GLU A 197 3.15 -22.93 8.82
N VAL A 198 2.14 -22.07 8.75
CA VAL A 198 0.83 -22.40 8.16
C VAL A 198 0.42 -21.29 7.20
N ASP A 199 -0.12 -21.67 6.04
CA ASP A 199 -0.65 -20.76 5.01
C ASP A 199 -2.18 -20.76 5.00
N GLY A 200 -2.79 -19.72 4.40
CA GLY A 200 -4.22 -19.67 4.09
C GLY A 200 -5.05 -18.70 4.94
N ALA A 201 -4.43 -17.77 5.66
CA ALA A 201 -5.18 -16.71 6.36
C ALA A 201 -5.89 -15.72 5.38
N ALA A 202 -5.49 -15.72 4.10
CA ALA A 202 -6.15 -15.04 2.99
C ALA A 202 -6.47 -13.55 3.24
N TYR A 203 -5.64 -12.88 4.04
CA TYR A 203 -5.84 -11.48 4.47
C TYR A 203 -7.22 -11.22 5.09
N THR A 204 -7.76 -12.18 5.82
CA THR A 204 -9.07 -12.09 6.49
C THR A 204 -8.98 -12.31 8.00
N VAL A 205 -9.91 -11.72 8.74
CA VAL A 205 -10.03 -11.94 10.20
C VAL A 205 -10.38 -13.41 10.47
N GLN A 206 -11.33 -13.99 9.72
CA GLN A 206 -11.76 -15.37 9.89
C GLN A 206 -10.64 -16.37 9.60
N GLY A 207 -9.87 -16.14 8.52
CA GLY A 207 -8.72 -16.97 8.19
C GLY A 207 -7.65 -16.92 9.27
N GLY A 208 -7.33 -15.71 9.74
CA GLY A 208 -6.41 -15.50 10.84
C GLY A 208 -6.84 -16.17 12.13
N GLN A 209 -8.12 -16.08 12.50
CA GLN A 209 -8.68 -16.75 13.68
C GLN A 209 -8.57 -18.27 13.57
N LYS A 210 -9.01 -18.84 12.44
CA LYS A 210 -8.97 -20.28 12.24
C LYS A 210 -7.56 -20.84 12.35
N ILE A 211 -6.61 -20.28 11.60
CA ILE A 211 -5.23 -20.77 11.55
C ILE A 211 -4.53 -20.58 12.90
N SER A 212 -4.73 -19.43 13.56
CA SER A 212 -4.14 -19.21 14.88
C SER A 212 -4.69 -20.16 15.94
N GLN A 213 -5.97 -20.53 15.88
CA GLN A 213 -6.56 -21.50 16.77
C GLN A 213 -5.92 -22.89 16.60
N ASP A 214 -5.73 -23.32 15.34
CA ASP A 214 -5.07 -24.60 15.04
C ASP A 214 -3.61 -24.59 15.52
N LEU A 215 -2.86 -23.50 15.27
CA LEU A 215 -1.48 -23.33 15.73
C LEU A 215 -1.36 -23.35 17.26
N LEU A 216 -2.21 -22.64 17.99
CA LEU A 216 -2.19 -22.60 19.45
C LEU A 216 -2.58 -23.93 20.09
N THR A 217 -3.44 -24.70 19.42
CA THR A 217 -3.82 -26.04 19.87
C THR A 217 -2.67 -27.03 19.68
N ALA A 218 -1.98 -26.99 18.51
CA ALA A 218 -0.86 -27.87 18.21
C ALA A 218 0.42 -27.48 18.98
N HIS A 219 0.58 -26.20 19.30
CA HIS A 219 1.76 -25.65 19.97
C HIS A 219 1.36 -24.74 21.14
N PRO A 220 0.88 -25.31 22.26
CA PRO A 220 0.38 -24.51 23.41
C PRO A 220 1.51 -23.75 24.14
N ASP A 221 2.75 -24.01 23.82
CA ASP A 221 3.95 -23.38 24.38
C ASP A 221 4.58 -22.32 23.44
N LEU A 222 3.83 -21.84 22.44
CA LEU A 222 4.24 -20.71 21.60
C LEU A 222 4.51 -19.46 22.44
N ASN A 223 5.61 -18.78 22.13
CA ASN A 223 5.95 -17.48 22.72
C ASN A 223 5.59 -16.31 21.82
N VAL A 224 5.73 -16.50 20.50
CA VAL A 224 5.48 -15.49 19.48
C VAL A 224 4.63 -16.10 18.38
N LEU A 225 3.63 -15.37 17.91
CA LEU A 225 2.86 -15.69 16.70
C LEU A 225 3.03 -14.55 15.71
N VAL A 226 3.45 -14.84 14.49
CA VAL A 226 3.56 -13.88 13.39
C VAL A 226 2.39 -14.07 12.45
N ALA A 227 1.66 -12.99 12.19
CA ALA A 227 0.57 -12.93 11.22
C ALA A 227 0.95 -11.97 10.08
N VAL A 228 0.95 -12.47 8.84
CA VAL A 228 1.24 -11.62 7.68
C VAL A 228 0.00 -10.81 7.31
N GLY A 229 -0.07 -9.58 7.80
CA GLY A 229 -1.17 -8.64 7.58
C GLY A 229 -1.93 -8.28 8.86
N ASP A 230 -2.70 -7.21 8.75
CA ASP A 230 -3.47 -6.62 9.83
C ASP A 230 -4.73 -7.43 10.20
N GLN A 231 -5.50 -7.84 9.19
CA GLN A 231 -6.73 -8.62 9.39
C GLN A 231 -6.45 -10.00 10.00
N PRO A 232 -5.46 -10.79 9.50
CA PRO A 232 -5.07 -12.03 10.15
C PRO A 232 -4.60 -11.83 11.59
N ALA A 233 -3.87 -10.75 11.90
CA ALA A 233 -3.49 -10.43 13.27
C ALA A 233 -4.70 -10.14 14.16
N ALA A 234 -5.69 -9.39 13.68
CA ALA A 234 -6.93 -9.15 14.41
C ALA A 234 -7.69 -10.46 14.69
N GLY A 235 -7.69 -11.41 13.74
CA GLY A 235 -8.24 -12.75 13.94
C GLY A 235 -7.48 -13.56 14.99
N ALA A 236 -6.15 -13.50 14.94
CA ALA A 236 -5.30 -14.19 15.92
C ALA A 236 -5.50 -13.66 17.36
N VAL A 237 -5.81 -12.38 17.53
CA VAL A 237 -6.17 -11.83 18.85
C VAL A 237 -7.37 -12.58 19.45
N LEU A 238 -8.40 -12.89 18.63
CA LEU A 238 -9.60 -13.60 19.11
C LEU A 238 -9.25 -15.02 19.60
N SER A 239 -8.36 -15.72 18.91
CA SER A 239 -7.91 -17.05 19.31
C SER A 239 -7.03 -17.02 20.55
N ILE A 240 -6.10 -16.06 20.65
CA ILE A 240 -5.21 -15.87 21.81
C ILE A 240 -6.03 -15.53 23.05
N ASP A 241 -7.01 -14.62 22.92
CA ASP A 241 -7.92 -14.25 24.01
C ASP A 241 -8.78 -15.46 24.43
N GLY A 242 -9.39 -16.16 23.47
CA GLY A 242 -10.22 -17.34 23.72
C GLY A 242 -9.48 -18.50 24.40
N ALA A 243 -8.18 -18.64 24.13
CA ALA A 243 -7.32 -19.64 24.78
C ALA A 243 -6.75 -19.18 26.12
N GLY A 244 -7.03 -17.96 26.61
CA GLY A 244 -6.46 -17.42 27.83
C GLY A 244 -4.96 -17.18 27.80
N LEU A 245 -4.42 -16.90 26.58
CA LEU A 245 -2.98 -16.72 26.31
C LEU A 245 -2.59 -15.26 26.13
N THR A 246 -3.52 -14.32 26.34
CA THR A 246 -3.26 -12.87 26.28
C THR A 246 -2.13 -12.51 27.25
N GLY A 247 -1.11 -11.82 26.72
CA GLY A 247 0.12 -11.46 27.43
C GLY A 247 1.16 -12.58 27.55
N LYS A 248 0.81 -13.85 27.22
CA LYS A 248 1.74 -14.98 27.17
C LYS A 248 2.29 -15.16 25.75
N VAL A 249 1.43 -15.12 24.73
CA VAL A 249 1.80 -15.16 23.33
C VAL A 249 1.91 -13.72 22.79
N ARG A 250 3.09 -13.36 22.27
CA ARG A 250 3.36 -12.04 21.67
C ARG A 250 2.99 -12.09 20.19
N LEU A 251 1.88 -11.46 19.83
CA LEU A 251 1.42 -11.40 18.44
C LEU A 251 2.13 -10.28 17.68
N ILE A 252 2.71 -10.61 16.53
CA ILE A 252 3.31 -9.67 15.58
C ILE A 252 2.42 -9.60 14.34
N GLY A 253 1.88 -8.41 14.07
CA GLY A 253 1.15 -8.13 12.84
C GLY A 253 1.95 -7.30 11.84
N GLY A 254 1.26 -6.77 10.85
CA GLY A 254 1.86 -5.90 9.84
C GLY A 254 0.88 -4.87 9.30
N CYS A 255 1.37 -3.65 9.05
CA CYS A 255 0.57 -2.59 8.46
C CYS A 255 -0.70 -2.23 9.27
N PRO A 256 -0.57 -1.64 10.46
CA PRO A 256 -1.68 -1.49 11.39
C PRO A 256 -2.74 -0.50 10.90
N SER A 257 -4.01 -0.89 11.08
CA SER A 257 -5.20 -0.12 10.75
C SER A 257 -5.87 0.50 11.97
N ARG A 258 -7.07 1.06 11.76
CA ARG A 258 -7.90 1.55 12.86
C ARG A 258 -8.39 0.42 13.78
N ILE A 259 -8.54 -0.82 13.26
CA ILE A 259 -8.91 -1.99 14.09
C ILE A 259 -7.73 -2.41 14.97
N SER A 260 -6.51 -2.49 14.43
CA SER A 260 -5.34 -2.91 15.21
C SER A 260 -4.83 -1.86 16.19
N LYS A 261 -5.11 -0.58 15.98
CA LYS A 261 -4.64 0.46 16.91
C LYS A 261 -5.01 0.19 18.39
N PRO A 262 -6.27 -0.08 18.75
CA PRO A 262 -6.63 -0.43 20.14
C PRO A 262 -6.02 -1.76 20.59
N LEU A 263 -5.81 -2.73 19.69
CA LEU A 263 -5.19 -4.02 20.00
C LEU A 263 -3.71 -3.85 20.36
N ILE A 264 -2.97 -3.05 19.60
CA ILE A 264 -1.58 -2.72 19.90
C ILE A 264 -1.50 -1.90 21.20
N LYS A 265 -2.38 -0.90 21.37
CA LYS A 265 -2.39 -0.05 22.55
C LYS A 265 -2.65 -0.81 23.85
N SER A 266 -3.52 -1.83 23.81
CA SER A 266 -3.80 -2.72 24.95
C SER A 266 -2.74 -3.80 25.14
N GLY A 267 -1.83 -3.99 24.18
CA GLY A 267 -0.82 -5.06 24.19
C GLY A 267 -1.32 -6.44 23.73
N LYS A 268 -2.58 -6.55 23.26
CA LYS A 268 -3.12 -7.78 22.66
C LYS A 268 -2.42 -8.14 21.36
N GLU A 269 -2.11 -7.15 20.53
CA GLU A 269 -1.10 -7.24 19.48
C GLU A 269 0.17 -6.59 20.02
N TRP A 270 1.25 -7.37 20.13
CA TRP A 270 2.48 -6.92 20.76
C TRP A 270 3.23 -5.90 19.91
N GLY A 271 3.17 -6.05 18.58
CA GLY A 271 3.81 -5.12 17.66
C GLY A 271 3.43 -5.34 16.21
N SER A 272 3.68 -4.32 15.41
CA SER A 272 3.38 -4.29 13.98
C SER A 272 4.42 -3.46 13.24
N TRP A 273 4.68 -3.73 11.96
CA TRP A 273 5.49 -2.86 11.13
C TRP A 273 4.63 -1.81 10.43
N ALA A 274 5.19 -0.60 10.26
CA ALA A 274 4.45 0.55 9.73
C ALA A 274 4.18 0.44 8.22
N CYS A 275 3.02 0.94 7.79
CA CYS A 275 2.69 1.29 6.41
C CYS A 275 1.81 2.54 6.35
N PHE A 276 1.75 3.18 5.19
CA PHE A 276 0.98 4.40 4.97
C PHE A 276 0.31 4.38 3.59
N PRO A 277 -0.79 3.60 3.40
CA PRO A 277 -1.42 3.45 2.09
C PRO A 277 -1.95 4.75 1.49
N ALA A 278 -2.42 5.71 2.30
CA ALA A 278 -2.84 7.00 1.76
C ALA A 278 -1.65 7.84 1.24
N ASP A 279 -0.50 7.81 1.93
CA ASP A 279 0.72 8.44 1.41
C ASP A 279 1.19 7.73 0.12
N GLU A 280 1.00 6.41 0.02
CA GLU A 280 1.35 5.61 -1.16
C GLU A 280 0.51 5.98 -2.38
N GLY A 281 -0.81 5.95 -2.27
CA GLY A 281 -1.71 6.33 -3.33
C GLY A 281 -1.52 7.79 -3.78
N ALA A 282 -1.30 8.71 -2.83
CA ALA A 282 -1.01 10.11 -3.14
C ALA A 282 0.29 10.26 -3.94
N LEU A 283 1.35 9.57 -3.54
CA LEU A 283 2.66 9.62 -4.20
C LEU A 283 2.60 8.97 -5.58
N ALA A 284 1.89 7.85 -5.73
CA ALA A 284 1.69 7.17 -7.00
C ALA A 284 1.01 8.09 -8.03
N LEU A 285 -0.07 8.78 -7.64
CA LEU A 285 -0.73 9.74 -8.51
C LEU A 285 0.18 10.94 -8.83
N GLN A 286 0.93 11.46 -7.88
CA GLN A 286 1.88 12.56 -8.13
C GLN A 286 2.97 12.16 -9.13
N PHE A 287 3.55 10.94 -9.01
CA PHE A 287 4.53 10.45 -9.98
C PHE A 287 3.91 10.30 -11.36
N LEU A 288 2.70 9.77 -11.45
CA LEU A 288 1.98 9.61 -12.71
C LEU A 288 1.71 10.95 -13.40
N LEU A 289 1.19 11.93 -12.68
CA LEU A 289 0.93 13.27 -13.21
C LEU A 289 2.21 13.96 -13.66
N ASN A 290 3.27 13.90 -12.87
CA ASN A 290 4.58 14.44 -13.26
C ASN A 290 5.15 13.76 -14.52
N GLY A 291 4.87 12.47 -14.71
CA GLY A 291 5.24 11.73 -15.92
C GLY A 291 4.41 12.18 -17.15
N ILE A 292 3.11 12.37 -16.97
CA ILE A 292 2.19 12.86 -18.03
C ILE A 292 2.59 14.28 -18.46
N ASP A 293 2.93 15.15 -17.51
CA ASP A 293 3.37 16.53 -17.75
C ASP A 293 4.80 16.63 -18.30
N GLY A 294 5.54 15.51 -18.44
CA GLY A 294 6.94 15.51 -18.90
C GLY A 294 7.93 16.12 -17.91
N LYS A 295 7.55 16.28 -16.63
CA LYS A 295 8.41 16.82 -15.57
C LYS A 295 9.47 15.80 -15.10
N LEU A 296 9.24 14.49 -15.29
CA LEU A 296 10.20 13.46 -14.96
C LEU A 296 11.18 13.23 -16.10
N LYS A 297 12.48 13.41 -15.83
CA LYS A 297 13.58 13.16 -16.80
C LYS A 297 13.99 11.69 -16.89
N LYS A 298 13.66 10.91 -15.86
CA LYS A 298 13.95 9.47 -15.73
C LYS A 298 12.87 8.82 -14.86
N PRO A 299 12.70 7.49 -14.94
CA PRO A 299 11.84 6.76 -14.03
C PRO A 299 12.22 7.00 -12.56
N VAL A 300 11.22 7.03 -11.69
CA VAL A 300 11.38 7.30 -10.25
C VAL A 300 10.86 6.14 -9.42
N GLY A 301 11.41 5.96 -8.22
CA GLY A 301 10.93 4.97 -7.29
C GLY A 301 11.02 5.47 -5.85
N ALA A 302 10.04 5.13 -5.03
CA ALA A 302 10.03 5.50 -3.62
C ALA A 302 9.26 4.49 -2.76
N SER A 303 9.73 4.30 -1.53
CA SER A 303 8.93 3.73 -0.45
C SER A 303 8.14 4.86 0.21
N ALA A 304 6.82 4.82 0.09
CA ALA A 304 5.94 5.82 0.70
C ALA A 304 6.08 5.79 2.23
N THR A 305 6.19 4.60 2.81
CA THR A 305 6.38 4.44 4.25
C THR A 305 7.69 5.05 4.72
N VAL A 306 8.82 4.79 4.05
CA VAL A 306 10.11 5.38 4.43
C VAL A 306 10.06 6.91 4.33
N VAL A 307 9.46 7.46 3.29
CA VAL A 307 9.28 8.90 3.13
C VAL A 307 8.41 9.46 4.28
N ALA A 308 7.30 8.80 4.57
CA ALA A 308 6.38 9.21 5.64
C ALA A 308 7.02 9.13 7.03
N LEU A 309 7.75 8.05 7.32
CA LEU A 309 8.47 7.86 8.59
C LEU A 309 9.52 8.95 8.80
N ARG A 310 10.33 9.24 7.77
CA ARG A 310 11.34 10.32 7.83
C ARG A 310 10.70 11.68 8.09
N LYS A 311 9.64 12.02 7.34
CA LYS A 311 8.92 13.29 7.50
C LYS A 311 8.31 13.44 8.89
N ARG A 312 7.80 12.36 9.47
CA ARG A 312 7.12 12.34 10.77
C ARG A 312 8.07 12.02 11.94
N LYS A 313 9.33 11.67 11.66
CA LYS A 313 10.34 11.22 12.64
C LYS A 313 9.83 10.01 13.45
N LEU A 314 9.28 9.01 12.77
CA LEU A 314 8.73 7.80 13.37
C LEU A 314 9.61 6.56 13.10
N SER A 315 9.52 5.57 13.98
CA SER A 315 10.14 4.25 13.79
C SER A 315 9.31 3.38 12.82
N PRO A 316 9.90 2.47 12.04
CA PRO A 316 9.11 1.48 11.32
C PRO A 316 8.49 0.41 12.24
N LEU A 317 8.99 0.26 13.48
CA LEU A 317 8.50 -0.72 14.45
C LEU A 317 7.51 -0.05 15.39
N ILE A 318 6.28 -0.54 15.36
CA ILE A 318 5.17 -0.05 16.14
C ILE A 318 4.91 -1.00 17.31
N THR A 319 4.80 -0.45 18.52
CA THR A 319 4.42 -1.16 19.74
C THR A 319 3.47 -0.28 20.54
N LYS A 320 2.96 -0.77 21.68
CA LYS A 320 2.11 0.02 22.59
C LYS A 320 2.73 1.35 23.02
N ASP A 321 4.07 1.43 23.04
CA ASP A 321 4.79 2.62 23.55
C ASP A 321 4.78 3.78 22.54
N ASN A 322 4.47 3.53 21.27
CA ASN A 322 4.55 4.55 20.23
C ASN A 322 3.36 4.62 19.27
N ILE A 323 2.40 3.67 19.34
CA ILE A 323 1.26 3.59 18.41
C ILE A 323 0.44 4.88 18.33
N ASP A 324 0.32 5.64 19.41
CA ASP A 324 -0.46 6.88 19.41
C ASP A 324 0.10 7.97 18.48
N LYS A 325 1.38 7.88 18.10
CA LYS A 325 2.05 8.80 17.17
C LYS A 325 1.73 8.52 15.71
N TYR A 326 1.13 7.35 15.39
CA TYR A 326 0.90 6.93 14.01
C TYR A 326 -0.52 7.25 13.53
N PRO A 327 -0.67 7.91 12.37
CA PRO A 327 -1.97 8.05 11.74
C PRO A 327 -2.40 6.72 11.13
N MET A 328 -3.58 6.24 11.52
CA MET A 328 -4.20 5.06 10.87
C MET A 328 -4.90 5.50 9.59
N GLN A 329 -4.41 5.03 8.46
CA GLN A 329 -4.83 5.52 7.15
C GLN A 329 -5.92 4.68 6.48
N TYR A 330 -6.31 3.54 7.08
CA TYR A 330 -7.39 2.69 6.59
C TYR A 330 -8.12 2.01 7.74
N SER A 331 -9.29 1.38 7.45
CA SER A 331 -10.15 0.82 8.48
C SER A 331 -9.63 -0.50 9.06
N GLY A 332 -9.10 -1.41 8.21
CA GLY A 332 -8.74 -2.77 8.58
C GLY A 332 -9.87 -3.79 8.40
N SER A 333 -11.03 -3.34 7.90
CA SER A 333 -12.24 -4.16 7.67
C SER A 333 -12.43 -4.45 6.19
#